data_420fac1b647a6d8835a580a9223121e9
#
_entry.id   420fac1b647a6d8835a580a9223121e9
#
_cell.length_a   1.000
_cell.length_b   1.000
_cell.length_c   1.000
_cell.angle_alpha   90.00
_cell.angle_beta   90.00
_cell.angle_gamma   90.00
#
_symmetry.space_group_name_H-M   'P 1'
#
loop_
_entity.id
_entity.type
_entity.pdbx_description
1 polymer ?
#
loop_
_entity_poly.entity_id
_entity_poly.type
_entity_poly.pdbx_seq_one_letter_code
_entity_poly.pdbx_strand_id
1 'polypeptide(L)'
;DIEEKVGESEDLEYAITDTGFDINVIGSNPYIEIENISNQIIDVTSKPMIYDVLMMLCSLVLGFIVANALTGLKKSIKFIKASIDNKGLIKSLAKNDFKNKYASSYLGIVWGFINPLITILVYWFVFTVGFRSSDVGDAPYTIWFISGIIPWFFFSDALNSTSNVFLEYSYLVKKVVFKIEILPTVKIISALFVHLFFVIFIYVLGAVYGYYPDLYSLQFIYYSFAMIVLVFCISLITSSVILFFRDLGQIIGIILNIGFWATPIGWTIDMLPGIVQRIFKLNPMYYIVTGYRDSFINKVYFWERPYETIYFWAVCLVAFCFGVKLFKKLKPHFSDVI
;
A
#
# COMPACT_ATOMS: atom_id res chain seq x y z
N ASP A 1 18.62 25.19 27.04
CA ASP A 1 19.68 26.10 27.39
C ASP A 1 20.65 26.15 26.22
N ILE A 2 20.79 27.36 25.63
CA ILE A 2 21.57 27.56 24.39
C ILE A 2 23.07 27.56 24.72
N GLU A 3 23.43 27.97 25.92
CA GLU A 3 24.83 28.05 26.41
C GLU A 3 25.56 26.70 26.44
N GLU A 4 24.86 25.61 26.61
CA GLU A 4 25.43 24.26 26.71
C GLU A 4 25.79 23.62 25.34
N LYS A 5 25.44 24.27 24.22
CA LYS A 5 25.57 23.73 22.88
C LYS A 5 26.47 24.50 21.93
N VAL A 6 27.16 25.50 22.42
CA VAL A 6 28.10 26.31 21.64
C VAL A 6 29.53 25.99 22.04
N GLY A 7 30.24 25.28 21.16
CA GLY A 7 31.71 25.15 21.29
C GLY A 7 32.37 26.39 20.71
N GLU A 8 33.24 26.99 21.49
CA GLU A 8 33.97 28.23 21.11
C GLU A 8 35.48 28.02 21.10
N SER A 9 36.18 28.83 20.30
CA SER A 9 37.61 28.92 20.35
C SER A 9 38.04 30.03 21.32
N GLU A 10 39.26 29.94 21.87
CA GLU A 10 39.85 30.98 22.74
C GLU A 10 40.00 32.33 22.01
N ASP A 11 39.82 32.38 20.71
CA ASP A 11 39.95 33.57 19.86
C ASP A 11 38.65 34.37 19.68
N LEU A 12 37.55 34.00 20.39
CA LEU A 12 36.22 34.62 20.29
C LEU A 12 35.66 34.98 21.66
N GLU A 13 35.10 36.20 21.78
CA GLU A 13 34.10 36.52 22.80
C GLU A 13 32.72 36.67 22.18
N TYR A 14 31.69 36.09 22.82
CA TYR A 14 30.33 36.25 22.37
C TYR A 14 29.39 36.65 23.49
N ALA A 15 28.32 37.36 23.15
CA ALA A 15 27.23 37.67 24.06
C ALA A 15 25.89 37.26 23.41
N ILE A 16 25.06 36.57 24.17
CA ILE A 16 23.72 36.21 23.77
C ILE A 16 22.80 37.39 24.03
N THR A 17 22.12 37.89 23.01
CA THR A 17 21.14 38.97 23.11
C THR A 17 19.74 38.46 22.78
N ASP A 18 18.69 39.22 23.13
CA ASP A 18 17.31 38.88 22.84
C ASP A 18 17.00 38.77 21.34
N THR A 19 17.90 39.23 20.47
CA THR A 19 17.74 39.28 19.02
C THR A 19 18.76 38.44 18.26
N GLY A 20 19.74 37.82 18.94
CA GLY A 20 20.78 37.01 18.29
C GLY A 20 22.08 36.94 19.09
N PHE A 21 23.19 36.71 18.39
CA PHE A 21 24.52 36.61 18.95
C PHE A 21 25.35 37.83 18.52
N ASP A 22 25.95 38.50 19.47
CA ASP A 22 27.02 39.48 19.21
C ASP A 22 28.38 38.80 19.35
N ILE A 23 29.17 38.78 18.28
CA ILE A 23 30.44 38.06 18.18
C ILE A 23 31.58 39.06 18.01
N ASN A 24 32.57 39.04 18.94
CA ASN A 24 33.81 39.79 18.84
C ASN A 24 34.97 38.83 18.54
N VAL A 25 35.66 39.07 17.42
CA VAL A 25 36.83 38.29 17.02
C VAL A 25 38.06 38.87 17.68
N ILE A 26 38.77 38.10 18.54
CA ILE A 26 39.91 38.51 19.29
C ILE A 26 41.24 37.97 18.73
N GLY A 27 41.20 36.78 18.15
CA GLY A 27 42.35 36.03 17.65
C GLY A 27 42.42 35.82 16.14
N SER A 28 43.42 35.09 15.70
CA SER A 28 43.72 34.88 14.28
C SER A 28 43.04 33.64 13.65
N ASN A 29 42.43 32.76 14.46
CA ASN A 29 41.76 31.54 13.98
C ASN A 29 40.41 31.29 14.71
N PRO A 30 39.48 32.26 14.64
CA PRO A 30 38.19 32.14 15.33
C PRO A 30 37.30 31.10 14.64
N TYR A 31 36.65 30.25 15.44
CA TYR A 31 35.56 29.41 14.98
C TYR A 31 34.47 29.29 16.05
N ILE A 32 33.23 29.17 15.60
CA ILE A 32 32.09 28.79 16.44
C ILE A 32 31.48 27.52 15.84
N GLU A 33 31.45 26.48 16.65
CA GLU A 33 30.76 25.24 16.29
C GLU A 33 29.33 25.34 16.81
N ILE A 34 28.36 25.49 15.88
CA ILE A 34 26.94 25.57 16.21
C ILE A 34 26.29 24.23 15.88
N GLU A 35 26.20 23.34 16.86
CA GLU A 35 25.47 22.10 16.69
C GLU A 35 23.93 22.31 16.68
N ASN A 36 23.29 22.07 15.53
CA ASN A 36 21.85 21.89 15.41
C ASN A 36 20.89 23.01 15.83
N ILE A 37 21.25 24.27 15.73
CA ILE A 37 20.30 25.37 15.95
C ILE A 37 19.19 25.41 14.89
N SER A 38 19.43 24.92 13.67
CA SER A 38 18.45 24.94 12.58
C SER A 38 17.20 24.07 12.84
N ASN A 39 17.31 23.04 13.67
CA ASN A 39 16.17 22.14 13.94
C ASN A 39 15.25 22.60 15.08
N GLN A 40 15.68 23.50 15.94
CA GLN A 40 14.84 24.03 17.01
C GLN A 40 14.16 25.37 16.68
N ILE A 41 14.73 26.17 15.79
CA ILE A 41 14.13 27.45 15.36
C ILE A 41 12.97 27.24 14.38
N ILE A 42 12.95 26.11 13.67
CA ILE A 42 11.86 25.80 12.73
C ILE A 42 10.56 25.34 13.43
N ASP A 43 10.63 24.97 14.70
CA ASP A 43 9.44 24.50 15.45
C ASP A 43 8.62 25.64 16.10
N VAL A 44 9.06 26.89 15.98
CA VAL A 44 8.34 28.09 16.49
C VAL A 44 7.59 28.84 15.37
N THR A 45 7.60 28.34 14.13
CA THR A 45 6.62 28.84 13.16
C THR A 45 5.25 28.30 13.54
N SER A 46 4.41 29.18 14.11
CA SER A 46 2.98 28.96 14.31
C SER A 46 2.43 28.17 13.10
N LYS A 47 1.94 26.95 13.36
CA LYS A 47 1.27 26.17 12.30
C LYS A 47 0.30 27.11 11.62
N PRO A 48 0.40 27.36 10.32
CA PRO A 48 -0.49 28.32 9.68
C PRO A 48 -1.92 27.87 9.97
N MET A 49 -2.78 28.79 10.41
CA MET A 49 -4.20 28.54 10.77
C MET A 49 -4.95 27.70 9.72
N ILE A 50 -4.45 27.73 8.49
CA ILE A 50 -4.91 26.89 7.37
C ILE A 50 -4.72 25.37 7.66
N TYR A 51 -3.69 24.98 8.42
CA TYR A 51 -3.47 23.57 8.79
C TYR A 51 -4.52 23.06 9.77
N ASP A 52 -4.89 23.86 10.75
CA ASP A 52 -5.88 23.51 11.75
C ASP A 52 -7.28 23.48 11.12
N VAL A 53 -7.59 24.39 10.21
CA VAL A 53 -8.81 24.40 9.41
C VAL A 53 -8.88 23.18 8.49
N LEU A 54 -7.78 22.83 7.82
CA LEU A 54 -7.71 21.63 6.95
C LEU A 54 -7.90 20.34 7.77
N MET A 55 -7.25 20.23 8.92
CA MET A 55 -7.38 19.09 9.84
C MET A 55 -8.79 18.99 10.41
N MET A 56 -9.41 20.12 10.74
CA MET A 56 -10.81 20.18 11.20
C MET A 56 -11.77 19.77 10.09
N LEU A 57 -11.60 20.25 8.86
CA LEU A 57 -12.38 19.83 7.70
C LEU A 57 -12.19 18.34 7.39
N CYS A 58 -10.96 17.85 7.40
CA CYS A 58 -10.67 16.42 7.23
C CYS A 58 -11.32 15.58 8.34
N SER A 59 -11.28 16.00 9.59
CA SER A 59 -11.90 15.29 10.70
C SER A 59 -13.43 15.30 10.60
N LEU A 60 -14.06 16.40 10.18
CA LEU A 60 -15.50 16.49 9.93
C LEU A 60 -15.93 15.60 8.76
N VAL A 61 -15.19 15.62 7.66
CA VAL A 61 -15.43 14.73 6.51
C VAL A 61 -15.27 13.27 6.93
N LEU A 62 -14.21 12.95 7.67
CA LEU A 62 -13.98 11.60 8.19
C LEU A 62 -15.10 11.18 9.16
N GLY A 63 -15.49 12.04 10.07
CA GLY A 63 -16.61 11.84 11.00
C GLY A 63 -17.94 11.59 10.27
N PHE A 64 -18.25 12.39 9.26
CA PHE A 64 -19.43 12.20 8.41
C PHE A 64 -19.39 10.87 7.63
N ILE A 65 -18.23 10.51 7.09
CA ILE A 65 -18.01 9.25 6.37
C ILE A 65 -18.17 8.07 7.35
N VAL A 66 -17.56 8.13 8.53
CA VAL A 66 -17.67 7.09 9.56
C VAL A 66 -19.11 6.96 10.07
N ALA A 67 -19.83 8.06 10.31
CA ALA A 67 -21.22 8.02 10.71
C ALA A 67 -22.14 7.37 9.65
N ASN A 68 -21.94 7.70 8.37
CA ASN A 68 -22.62 7.01 7.24
C ASN A 68 -22.21 5.54 7.11
N ALA A 69 -20.96 5.21 7.43
CA ALA A 69 -20.44 3.85 7.45
C ALA A 69 -21.12 3.00 8.54
N LEU A 70 -21.24 3.55 9.74
CA LEU A 70 -21.88 2.88 10.87
C LEU A 70 -23.37 2.55 10.61
N THR A 71 -24.10 3.41 9.92
CA THR A 71 -25.48 3.13 9.50
C THR A 71 -25.58 2.01 8.45
N GLY A 72 -24.51 1.82 7.69
CA GLY A 72 -24.36 0.73 6.69
C GLY A 72 -23.90 -0.61 7.28
N LEU A 73 -23.31 -0.63 8.48
CA LEU A 73 -22.62 -1.80 9.05
C LEU A 73 -23.49 -3.07 9.12
N LYS A 74 -24.74 -2.96 9.58
CA LYS A 74 -25.67 -4.13 9.59
C LYS A 74 -25.91 -4.71 8.20
N LYS A 75 -25.95 -3.86 7.16
CA LYS A 75 -26.12 -4.28 5.76
C LYS A 75 -24.82 -4.86 5.18
N SER A 76 -23.68 -4.38 5.66
CA SER A 76 -22.34 -4.82 5.24
C SER A 76 -21.96 -6.18 5.83
N ILE A 77 -22.35 -6.44 7.08
CA ILE A 77 -22.19 -7.76 7.73
C ILE A 77 -22.91 -8.86 6.92
N LYS A 78 -24.09 -8.57 6.39
CA LYS A 78 -24.83 -9.52 5.54
C LYS A 78 -24.04 -9.88 4.26
N PHE A 79 -23.27 -8.93 3.72
CA PHE A 79 -22.43 -9.15 2.53
C PHE A 79 -21.28 -10.10 2.84
N ILE A 80 -20.57 -9.88 3.95
CA ILE A 80 -19.48 -10.74 4.42
C ILE A 80 -20.02 -12.15 4.73
N LYS A 81 -21.16 -12.24 5.42
CA LYS A 81 -21.81 -13.52 5.73
C LYS A 81 -22.13 -14.33 4.46
N ALA A 82 -22.57 -13.67 3.39
CA ALA A 82 -22.83 -14.34 2.13
C ALA A 82 -21.57 -15.02 1.56
N SER A 83 -20.39 -14.43 1.71
CA SER A 83 -19.13 -15.03 1.30
C SER A 83 -18.74 -16.22 2.20
N ILE A 84 -18.92 -16.10 3.51
CA ILE A 84 -18.61 -17.18 4.45
C ILE A 84 -19.53 -18.39 4.24
N ASP A 85 -20.84 -18.18 4.07
CA ASP A 85 -21.82 -19.24 3.86
C ASP A 85 -21.60 -20.02 2.55
N ASN A 86 -20.94 -19.39 1.56
CA ASN A 86 -20.68 -20.00 0.26
C ASN A 86 -19.21 -20.38 0.03
N LYS A 87 -18.42 -20.58 1.11
CA LYS A 87 -16.97 -20.89 1.03
C LYS A 87 -16.60 -22.06 0.12
N GLY A 88 -17.43 -23.13 0.09
CA GLY A 88 -17.20 -24.29 -0.78
C GLY A 88 -17.34 -23.96 -2.26
N LEU A 89 -18.38 -23.18 -2.61
CA LEU A 89 -18.62 -22.71 -3.98
C LEU A 89 -17.49 -21.75 -4.41
N ILE A 90 -17.10 -20.80 -3.54
CA ILE A 90 -16.01 -19.86 -3.81
C ILE A 90 -14.71 -20.60 -4.09
N LYS A 91 -14.35 -21.61 -3.26
CA LYS A 91 -13.14 -22.41 -3.46
C LYS A 91 -13.16 -23.17 -4.81
N SER A 92 -14.29 -23.76 -5.18
CA SER A 92 -14.45 -24.47 -6.44
C SER A 92 -14.33 -23.52 -7.64
N LEU A 93 -15.05 -22.39 -7.59
CA LEU A 93 -14.98 -21.38 -8.64
C LEU A 93 -13.58 -20.76 -8.77
N ALA A 94 -12.91 -20.44 -7.67
CA ALA A 94 -11.56 -19.89 -7.69
C ALA A 94 -10.53 -20.85 -8.30
N LYS A 95 -10.64 -22.15 -7.98
CA LYS A 95 -9.79 -23.18 -8.60
C LYS A 95 -10.02 -23.29 -10.12
N ASN A 96 -11.26 -23.22 -10.55
CA ASN A 96 -11.61 -23.25 -11.97
C ASN A 96 -11.16 -21.95 -12.67
N ASP A 97 -11.40 -20.80 -12.05
CA ASP A 97 -10.96 -19.50 -12.55
C ASP A 97 -9.44 -19.48 -12.79
N PHE A 98 -8.66 -19.93 -11.80
CA PHE A 98 -7.22 -20.02 -11.92
C PHE A 98 -6.76 -20.92 -13.07
N LYS A 99 -7.41 -22.09 -13.25
CA LYS A 99 -7.11 -22.98 -14.37
C LYS A 99 -7.48 -22.34 -15.72
N ASN A 100 -8.64 -21.72 -15.80
CA ASN A 100 -9.16 -21.15 -17.04
C ASN A 100 -8.38 -19.92 -17.48
N LYS A 101 -7.84 -19.14 -16.54
CA LYS A 101 -6.99 -17.97 -16.82
C LYS A 101 -5.83 -18.30 -17.76
N TYR A 102 -5.33 -19.53 -17.72
CA TYR A 102 -4.16 -19.99 -18.49
C TYR A 102 -4.48 -21.16 -19.43
N ALA A 103 -5.74 -21.57 -19.56
CA ALA A 103 -6.13 -22.79 -20.28
C ALA A 103 -5.84 -22.76 -21.80
N SER A 104 -5.79 -21.56 -22.39
CA SER A 104 -5.57 -21.39 -23.83
C SER A 104 -4.10 -21.43 -24.24
N SER A 105 -3.16 -21.49 -23.27
CA SER A 105 -1.72 -21.43 -23.57
C SER A 105 -1.07 -22.82 -23.42
N TYR A 106 -0.01 -23.07 -24.22
CA TYR A 106 0.73 -24.34 -24.23
C TYR A 106 1.35 -24.67 -22.86
N LEU A 107 1.93 -23.69 -22.17
CA LEU A 107 2.51 -23.86 -20.85
C LEU A 107 1.46 -23.79 -19.72
N GLY A 108 0.21 -23.45 -20.04
CA GLY A 108 -0.87 -23.41 -19.07
C GLY A 108 -0.59 -22.53 -17.87
N ILE A 109 -0.85 -23.05 -16.69
CA ILE A 109 -0.73 -22.37 -15.39
C ILE A 109 0.71 -21.85 -15.11
N VAL A 110 1.73 -22.45 -15.73
CA VAL A 110 3.13 -22.08 -15.51
C VAL A 110 3.40 -20.61 -15.87
N TRP A 111 2.66 -20.05 -16.83
CA TRP A 111 2.74 -18.63 -17.17
C TRP A 111 2.39 -17.70 -16.03
N GLY A 112 1.53 -18.12 -15.11
CA GLY A 112 1.20 -17.34 -13.92
C GLY A 112 2.40 -17.09 -13.00
N PHE A 113 3.42 -17.92 -13.07
CA PHE A 113 4.65 -17.82 -12.28
C PHE A 113 5.80 -17.23 -13.11
N ILE A 114 5.93 -17.63 -14.37
CA ILE A 114 7.02 -17.18 -15.24
C ILE A 114 6.95 -15.67 -15.49
N ASN A 115 5.78 -15.12 -15.82
CA ASN A 115 5.65 -13.69 -16.13
C ASN A 115 6.13 -12.77 -14.99
N PRO A 116 5.68 -12.95 -13.73
CA PRO A 116 6.22 -12.14 -12.63
C PRO A 116 7.72 -12.40 -12.37
N LEU A 117 8.21 -13.66 -12.52
CA LEU A 117 9.64 -13.96 -12.36
C LEU A 117 10.48 -13.23 -13.37
N ILE A 118 10.09 -13.24 -14.66
CA ILE A 118 10.80 -12.48 -15.70
C ILE A 118 10.79 -10.99 -15.36
N THR A 119 9.66 -10.46 -14.93
CA THR A 119 9.54 -9.05 -14.54
C THR A 119 10.49 -8.72 -13.38
N ILE A 120 10.55 -9.58 -12.34
CA ILE A 120 11.51 -9.43 -11.24
C ILE A 120 12.94 -9.43 -11.77
N LEU A 121 13.29 -10.37 -12.63
CA LEU A 121 14.64 -10.47 -13.19
C LEU A 121 15.02 -9.23 -14.01
N VAL A 122 14.10 -8.71 -14.83
CA VAL A 122 14.35 -7.50 -15.61
C VAL A 122 14.58 -6.30 -14.70
N TYR A 123 13.69 -6.08 -13.73
CA TYR A 123 13.85 -4.95 -12.80
C TYR A 123 15.09 -5.12 -11.91
N TRP A 124 15.35 -6.33 -11.42
CA TRP A 124 16.57 -6.61 -10.67
C TRP A 124 17.82 -6.28 -11.50
N PHE A 125 17.88 -6.72 -12.77
CA PHE A 125 18.98 -6.41 -13.66
C PHE A 125 19.14 -4.89 -13.87
N VAL A 126 18.05 -4.20 -14.17
CA VAL A 126 18.07 -2.75 -14.43
C VAL A 126 18.54 -1.98 -13.20
N PHE A 127 18.00 -2.29 -12.02
CA PHE A 127 18.36 -1.56 -10.81
C PHE A 127 19.72 -1.96 -10.26
N THR A 128 20.05 -3.25 -10.23
CA THR A 128 21.32 -3.71 -9.64
C THR A 128 22.48 -3.51 -10.59
N VAL A 129 22.34 -3.87 -11.87
CA VAL A 129 23.44 -3.81 -12.86
C VAL A 129 23.44 -2.47 -13.57
N GLY A 130 22.28 -1.98 -14.00
CA GLY A 130 22.14 -0.72 -14.75
C GLY A 130 22.36 0.50 -13.87
N PHE A 131 21.55 0.68 -12.85
CA PHE A 131 21.65 1.84 -11.94
C PHE A 131 22.65 1.65 -10.81
N ARG A 132 23.18 0.44 -10.61
CA ARG A 132 24.12 0.11 -9.53
C ARG A 132 23.58 0.54 -8.17
N SER A 133 22.28 0.29 -7.96
CA SER A 133 21.63 0.64 -6.70
C SER A 133 22.37 -0.01 -5.52
N SER A 134 22.74 0.80 -4.55
CA SER A 134 23.40 0.36 -3.33
C SER A 134 22.41 -0.35 -2.40
N ASP A 135 22.94 -1.08 -1.44
CA ASP A 135 22.14 -1.66 -0.36
C ASP A 135 21.32 -0.59 0.37
N VAL A 136 20.17 -0.95 0.87
CA VAL A 136 19.25 -0.04 1.58
C VAL A 136 19.31 -0.34 3.07
N GLY A 137 19.95 0.55 3.83
CA GLY A 137 20.33 0.26 5.22
C GLY A 137 21.28 -0.95 5.25
N ASP A 138 20.99 -1.92 6.11
CA ASP A 138 21.77 -3.16 6.22
C ASP A 138 21.31 -4.27 5.27
N ALA A 139 20.31 -4.01 4.41
CA ALA A 139 19.72 -5.04 3.55
C ALA A 139 20.22 -4.94 2.10
N PRO A 140 20.63 -6.08 1.50
CA PRO A 140 20.90 -6.16 0.07
C PRO A 140 19.72 -5.66 -0.75
N TYR A 141 19.98 -4.80 -1.74
CA TYR A 141 18.95 -4.22 -2.59
C TYR A 141 18.01 -5.28 -3.17
N THR A 142 18.51 -6.44 -3.54
CA THR A 142 17.73 -7.52 -4.14
C THR A 142 16.57 -7.97 -3.25
N ILE A 143 16.83 -8.28 -1.97
CA ILE A 143 15.78 -8.75 -1.06
C ILE A 143 14.83 -7.59 -0.69
N TRP A 144 15.35 -6.38 -0.54
CA TRP A 144 14.56 -5.18 -0.28
C TRP A 144 13.59 -4.86 -1.42
N PHE A 145 14.04 -4.99 -2.66
CA PHE A 145 13.22 -4.80 -3.86
C PHE A 145 12.14 -5.88 -3.98
N ILE A 146 12.54 -7.16 -3.82
CA ILE A 146 11.64 -8.31 -3.99
C ILE A 146 10.54 -8.31 -2.93
N SER A 147 10.86 -7.95 -1.69
CA SER A 147 9.85 -7.81 -0.62
C SER A 147 8.79 -6.75 -0.93
N GLY A 148 9.13 -5.71 -1.69
CA GLY A 148 8.21 -4.67 -2.11
C GLY A 148 7.38 -5.01 -3.35
N ILE A 149 7.95 -5.71 -4.34
CA ILE A 149 7.27 -5.99 -5.60
C ILE A 149 6.26 -7.15 -5.50
N ILE A 150 6.48 -8.12 -4.61
CA ILE A 150 5.59 -9.27 -4.43
C ILE A 150 4.16 -8.85 -4.04
N PRO A 151 3.92 -8.02 -3.02
CA PRO A 151 2.59 -7.55 -2.70
C PRO A 151 1.98 -6.72 -3.84
N TRP A 152 2.79 -5.96 -4.57
CA TRP A 152 2.31 -5.19 -5.71
C TRP A 152 1.76 -6.07 -6.83
N PHE A 153 2.44 -7.17 -7.17
CA PHE A 153 1.95 -8.09 -8.18
C PHE A 153 0.59 -8.68 -7.84
N PHE A 154 0.40 -9.09 -6.60
CA PHE A 154 -0.89 -9.57 -6.15
C PHE A 154 -1.96 -8.47 -6.22
N PHE A 155 -1.66 -7.28 -5.70
CA PHE A 155 -2.59 -6.15 -5.70
C PHE A 155 -3.03 -5.81 -7.13
N SER A 156 -2.08 -5.67 -8.04
CA SER A 156 -2.34 -5.30 -9.44
C SER A 156 -3.15 -6.38 -10.17
N ASP A 157 -2.75 -7.66 -10.06
CA ASP A 157 -3.46 -8.77 -10.70
C ASP A 157 -4.86 -8.96 -10.12
N ALA A 158 -4.99 -8.95 -8.81
CA ALA A 158 -6.26 -9.13 -8.13
C ALA A 158 -7.22 -7.98 -8.42
N LEU A 159 -6.77 -6.72 -8.38
CA LEU A 159 -7.62 -5.56 -8.66
C LEU A 159 -8.09 -5.54 -10.13
N ASN A 160 -7.19 -5.80 -11.07
CA ASN A 160 -7.55 -5.86 -12.49
C ASN A 160 -8.56 -7.00 -12.77
N SER A 161 -8.30 -8.20 -12.25
CA SER A 161 -9.17 -9.36 -12.41
C SER A 161 -10.54 -9.16 -11.74
N THR A 162 -10.58 -8.60 -10.53
CA THR A 162 -11.84 -8.36 -9.82
C THR A 162 -12.67 -7.26 -10.46
N SER A 163 -12.03 -6.24 -11.03
CA SER A 163 -12.76 -5.16 -11.72
C SER A 163 -13.58 -5.67 -12.89
N ASN A 164 -13.06 -6.64 -13.66
CA ASN A 164 -13.72 -7.21 -14.83
C ASN A 164 -14.64 -8.40 -14.51
N VAL A 165 -14.76 -8.79 -13.24
CA VAL A 165 -15.41 -10.05 -12.86
C VAL A 165 -16.85 -10.19 -13.32
N PHE A 166 -17.66 -9.14 -13.30
CA PHE A 166 -19.07 -9.21 -13.71
C PHE A 166 -19.23 -9.27 -15.23
N LEU A 167 -18.28 -8.74 -15.99
CA LEU A 167 -18.23 -8.89 -17.45
C LEU A 167 -17.87 -10.34 -17.83
N GLU A 168 -16.82 -10.89 -17.20
CA GLU A 168 -16.37 -12.26 -17.47
C GLU A 168 -17.38 -13.31 -17.04
N TYR A 169 -18.06 -13.12 -15.92
CA TYR A 169 -19.11 -14.02 -15.41
C TYR A 169 -20.53 -13.54 -15.74
N SER A 170 -20.72 -12.85 -16.88
CA SER A 170 -21.99 -12.30 -17.32
C SER A 170 -23.15 -13.32 -17.30
N TYR A 171 -22.86 -14.58 -17.67
CA TYR A 171 -23.83 -15.66 -17.63
C TYR A 171 -24.34 -16.02 -16.23
N LEU A 172 -23.54 -15.79 -15.17
CA LEU A 172 -23.95 -15.93 -13.77
C LEU A 172 -24.71 -14.70 -13.28
N VAL A 173 -24.33 -13.52 -13.73
CA VAL A 173 -25.00 -12.26 -13.36
C VAL A 173 -26.46 -12.25 -13.83
N LYS A 174 -26.73 -12.83 -15.00
CA LYS A 174 -28.11 -12.99 -15.55
C LYS A 174 -28.97 -14.01 -14.79
N LYS A 175 -28.36 -14.85 -13.92
CA LYS A 175 -29.12 -15.84 -13.15
C LYS A 175 -29.63 -15.24 -11.84
N VAL A 176 -30.92 -15.09 -11.69
CA VAL A 176 -31.60 -14.47 -10.53
C VAL A 176 -31.24 -15.16 -9.20
N VAL A 177 -31.00 -16.47 -9.19
CA VAL A 177 -30.72 -17.24 -7.97
C VAL A 177 -29.27 -17.15 -7.52
N PHE A 178 -28.35 -16.68 -8.40
CA PHE A 178 -26.93 -16.66 -8.10
C PHE A 178 -26.53 -15.44 -7.26
N LYS A 179 -25.76 -15.67 -6.20
CA LYS A 179 -25.25 -14.60 -5.33
C LYS A 179 -23.99 -13.97 -5.93
N ILE A 180 -24.17 -13.00 -6.83
CA ILE A 180 -23.07 -12.33 -7.55
C ILE A 180 -22.06 -11.62 -6.64
N GLU A 181 -22.44 -11.33 -5.40
CA GLU A 181 -21.57 -10.71 -4.40
C GLU A 181 -20.30 -11.51 -4.10
N ILE A 182 -20.31 -12.82 -4.34
CA ILE A 182 -19.16 -13.70 -4.07
C ILE A 182 -18.09 -13.64 -5.17
N LEU A 183 -18.44 -13.16 -6.38
CA LEU A 183 -17.54 -13.21 -7.54
C LEU A 183 -16.23 -12.43 -7.35
N PRO A 184 -16.21 -11.22 -6.75
CA PRO A 184 -14.94 -10.55 -6.44
C PRO A 184 -14.04 -11.40 -5.53
N THR A 185 -14.61 -12.08 -4.52
CA THR A 185 -13.85 -12.97 -3.63
C THR A 185 -13.26 -14.16 -4.39
N VAL A 186 -13.97 -14.68 -5.38
CA VAL A 186 -13.47 -15.77 -6.26
C VAL A 186 -12.18 -15.34 -6.97
N LYS A 187 -12.16 -14.15 -7.57
CA LYS A 187 -10.98 -13.61 -8.26
C LYS A 187 -9.80 -13.35 -7.32
N ILE A 188 -10.08 -12.81 -6.15
CA ILE A 188 -9.03 -12.57 -5.12
C ILE A 188 -8.38 -13.89 -4.72
N ILE A 189 -9.17 -14.93 -4.45
CA ILE A 189 -8.64 -16.25 -4.07
C ILE A 189 -7.89 -16.90 -5.25
N SER A 190 -8.35 -16.69 -6.48
CA SER A 190 -7.63 -17.15 -7.68
C SER A 190 -6.24 -16.51 -7.79
N ALA A 191 -6.13 -15.20 -7.57
CA ALA A 191 -4.85 -14.48 -7.57
C ALA A 191 -3.94 -14.89 -6.38
N LEU A 192 -4.54 -15.27 -5.24
CA LEU A 192 -3.81 -15.66 -4.05
C LEU A 192 -2.92 -16.90 -4.26
N PHE A 193 -3.25 -17.80 -5.20
CA PHE A 193 -2.42 -18.97 -5.51
C PHE A 193 -1.03 -18.56 -6.00
N VAL A 194 -0.96 -17.55 -6.88
CA VAL A 194 0.32 -17.01 -7.38
C VAL A 194 1.03 -16.27 -6.26
N HIS A 195 0.30 -15.49 -5.47
CA HIS A 195 0.89 -14.73 -4.35
C HIS A 195 1.57 -15.65 -3.33
N LEU A 196 0.92 -16.75 -2.92
CA LEU A 196 1.49 -17.70 -1.97
C LEU A 196 2.77 -18.35 -2.49
N PHE A 197 2.87 -18.62 -3.80
CA PHE A 197 4.11 -19.07 -4.41
C PHE A 197 5.22 -18.02 -4.22
N PHE A 198 4.94 -16.75 -4.49
CA PHE A 198 5.94 -15.69 -4.33
C PHE A 198 6.29 -15.40 -2.87
N VAL A 199 5.38 -15.64 -1.94
CA VAL A 199 5.71 -15.62 -0.51
C VAL A 199 6.70 -16.72 -0.15
N ILE A 200 6.51 -17.94 -0.66
CA ILE A 200 7.50 -19.01 -0.49
C ILE A 200 8.83 -18.63 -1.13
N PHE A 201 8.78 -18.04 -2.33
CA PHE A 201 9.96 -17.60 -3.06
C PHE A 201 10.79 -16.58 -2.26
N ILE A 202 10.17 -15.60 -1.60
CA ILE A 202 10.92 -14.63 -0.77
C ILE A 202 11.51 -15.30 0.48
N TYR A 203 10.86 -16.29 1.08
CA TYR A 203 11.45 -17.05 2.18
C TYR A 203 12.70 -17.82 1.75
N VAL A 204 12.63 -18.49 0.59
CA VAL A 204 13.78 -19.23 0.05
C VAL A 204 14.93 -18.27 -0.29
N LEU A 205 14.60 -17.14 -0.96
CA LEU A 205 15.60 -16.13 -1.28
C LEU A 205 16.18 -15.48 -0.02
N GLY A 206 15.34 -15.16 0.96
CA GLY A 206 15.77 -14.62 2.24
C GLY A 206 16.78 -15.54 2.94
N ALA A 207 16.52 -16.85 2.97
CA ALA A 207 17.45 -17.81 3.54
C ALA A 207 18.82 -17.82 2.85
N VAL A 208 18.87 -17.61 1.51
CA VAL A 208 20.12 -17.47 0.75
C VAL A 208 20.93 -16.23 1.17
N TYR A 209 20.22 -15.15 1.52
CA TYR A 209 20.85 -13.90 2.00
C TYR A 209 21.02 -13.84 3.54
N GLY A 210 20.76 -14.95 4.26
CA GLY A 210 20.92 -14.99 5.71
C GLY A 210 19.71 -14.48 6.51
N TYR A 211 18.60 -14.11 5.86
CA TYR A 211 17.34 -13.70 6.49
C TYR A 211 16.46 -14.93 6.74
N TYR A 212 16.65 -15.58 7.88
CA TYR A 212 15.86 -16.77 8.24
C TYR A 212 14.47 -16.39 8.79
N PRO A 213 13.47 -17.28 8.57
CA PRO A 213 12.13 -17.09 9.14
C PRO A 213 12.18 -16.88 10.66
N ASP A 214 11.51 -15.84 11.12
CA ASP A 214 11.36 -15.49 12.53
C ASP A 214 9.91 -15.08 12.84
N LEU A 215 9.63 -14.66 14.08
CA LEU A 215 8.29 -14.22 14.48
C LEU A 215 7.84 -12.96 13.73
N TYR A 216 8.78 -12.09 13.36
CA TYR A 216 8.48 -10.90 12.57
C TYR A 216 8.00 -11.27 11.17
N SER A 217 8.59 -12.28 10.56
CA SER A 217 8.22 -12.70 9.22
C SER A 217 6.79 -13.24 9.13
N LEU A 218 6.20 -13.76 10.25
CA LEU A 218 4.79 -14.20 10.27
C LEU A 218 3.79 -13.05 10.03
N GLN A 219 4.23 -11.80 10.19
CA GLN A 219 3.38 -10.64 9.92
C GLN A 219 2.96 -10.53 8.44
N PHE A 220 3.64 -11.25 7.52
CA PHE A 220 3.17 -11.30 6.13
C PHE A 220 1.71 -11.78 6.04
N ILE A 221 1.26 -12.64 6.96
CA ILE A 221 -0.14 -13.11 7.01
C ILE A 221 -1.08 -11.93 7.27
N TYR A 222 -0.72 -11.07 8.24
CA TYR A 222 -1.49 -9.86 8.54
C TYR A 222 -1.51 -8.89 7.35
N TYR A 223 -0.35 -8.60 6.73
CA TYR A 223 -0.29 -7.68 5.61
C TYR A 223 -0.92 -8.24 4.33
N SER A 224 -0.84 -9.57 4.10
CA SER A 224 -1.59 -10.23 3.03
C SER A 224 -3.10 -10.12 3.26
N PHE A 225 -3.57 -10.33 4.49
CA PHE A 225 -4.98 -10.15 4.85
C PHE A 225 -5.43 -8.69 4.64
N ALA A 226 -4.65 -7.72 5.11
CA ALA A 226 -4.92 -6.31 4.93
C ALA A 226 -5.03 -5.94 3.43
N MET A 227 -4.13 -6.45 2.60
CA MET A 227 -4.14 -6.26 1.16
C MET A 227 -5.37 -6.91 0.49
N ILE A 228 -5.76 -8.11 0.90
CA ILE A 228 -6.99 -8.78 0.42
C ILE A 228 -8.20 -7.90 0.73
N VAL A 229 -8.29 -7.35 1.95
CA VAL A 229 -9.39 -6.45 2.32
C VAL A 229 -9.37 -5.18 1.47
N LEU A 230 -8.22 -4.57 1.25
CA LEU A 230 -8.08 -3.38 0.41
C LEU A 230 -8.57 -3.65 -1.02
N VAL A 231 -8.09 -4.74 -1.66
CA VAL A 231 -8.53 -5.13 -3.01
C VAL A 231 -10.04 -5.37 -3.03
N PHE A 232 -10.57 -6.08 -2.04
CA PHE A 232 -12.01 -6.36 -1.96
C PHE A 232 -12.83 -5.08 -1.87
N CYS A 233 -12.42 -4.11 -1.03
CA CYS A 233 -13.11 -2.84 -0.89
C CYS A 233 -13.12 -2.03 -2.19
N ILE A 234 -11.97 -1.94 -2.87
CA ILE A 234 -11.86 -1.23 -4.14
C ILE A 234 -12.64 -1.96 -5.24
N SER A 235 -12.58 -3.31 -5.26
CA SER A 235 -13.23 -4.12 -6.28
C SER A 235 -14.76 -3.98 -6.27
N LEU A 236 -15.38 -3.76 -5.10
CA LEU A 236 -16.82 -3.49 -5.03
C LEU A 236 -17.23 -2.23 -5.79
N ILE A 237 -16.35 -1.24 -5.80
CA ILE A 237 -16.56 0.01 -6.54
C ILE A 237 -16.31 -0.22 -8.03
N THR A 238 -15.12 -0.70 -8.36
CA THR A 238 -14.66 -0.81 -9.74
C THR A 238 -15.47 -1.80 -10.55
N SER A 239 -15.75 -3.00 -10.00
CA SER A 239 -16.55 -4.02 -10.70
C SER A 239 -18.00 -3.59 -10.94
N SER A 240 -18.58 -2.80 -10.03
CA SER A 240 -19.93 -2.28 -10.20
C SER A 240 -20.02 -1.20 -11.26
N VAL A 241 -19.01 -0.32 -11.34
CA VAL A 241 -19.03 0.82 -12.27
C VAL A 241 -18.66 0.39 -13.68
N ILE A 242 -17.74 -0.59 -13.83
CA ILE A 242 -17.24 -1.02 -15.14
C ILE A 242 -18.35 -1.56 -16.06
N LEU A 243 -19.43 -2.10 -15.50
CA LEU A 243 -20.60 -2.56 -16.27
C LEU A 243 -21.25 -1.41 -17.03
N PHE A 244 -21.29 -0.21 -16.45
CA PHE A 244 -21.91 0.98 -17.02
C PHE A 244 -20.91 1.84 -17.78
N PHE A 245 -19.63 1.80 -17.39
CA PHE A 245 -18.56 2.58 -17.97
C PHE A 245 -17.33 1.69 -18.24
N ARG A 246 -17.29 1.08 -19.42
CA ARG A 246 -16.28 0.07 -19.82
C ARG A 246 -14.85 0.63 -19.85
N ASP A 247 -14.69 1.93 -20.15
CA ASP A 247 -13.37 2.58 -20.19
C ASP A 247 -12.68 2.62 -18.82
N LEU A 248 -13.45 2.41 -17.73
CA LEU A 248 -12.87 2.28 -16.39
C LEU A 248 -11.80 1.18 -16.32
N GLY A 249 -11.94 0.09 -17.11
CA GLY A 249 -10.91 -0.96 -17.18
C GLY A 249 -9.55 -0.42 -17.66
N GLN A 250 -9.55 0.44 -18.67
CA GLN A 250 -8.33 1.10 -19.16
C GLN A 250 -7.78 2.09 -18.12
N ILE A 251 -8.65 2.86 -17.48
CA ILE A 251 -8.27 3.81 -16.43
C ILE A 251 -7.61 3.09 -15.26
N ILE A 252 -8.15 1.94 -14.83
CA ILE A 252 -7.55 1.10 -13.77
C ILE A 252 -6.14 0.65 -14.18
N GLY A 253 -5.95 0.22 -15.42
CA GLY A 253 -4.63 -0.14 -15.94
C GLY A 253 -3.62 1.03 -15.85
N ILE A 254 -4.04 2.22 -16.24
CA ILE A 254 -3.21 3.44 -16.12
C ILE A 254 -2.92 3.76 -14.65
N ILE A 255 -3.92 3.71 -13.77
CA ILE A 255 -3.74 3.97 -12.33
C ILE A 255 -2.78 2.95 -11.71
N LEU A 256 -2.85 1.68 -12.09
CA LEU A 256 -1.92 0.66 -11.61
C LEU A 256 -0.50 0.92 -12.10
N ASN A 257 -0.30 1.34 -13.35
CA ASN A 257 1.02 1.70 -13.86
C ASN A 257 1.62 2.91 -13.13
N ILE A 258 0.84 3.97 -12.95
CA ILE A 258 1.26 5.15 -12.17
C ILE A 258 1.49 4.76 -10.71
N GLY A 259 0.59 3.97 -10.13
CA GLY A 259 0.65 3.50 -8.75
C GLY A 259 1.91 2.70 -8.44
N PHE A 260 2.41 1.90 -9.39
CA PHE A 260 3.69 1.18 -9.24
C PHE A 260 4.85 2.14 -8.95
N TRP A 261 4.95 3.22 -9.73
CA TRP A 261 5.99 4.23 -9.55
C TRP A 261 5.72 5.17 -8.37
N ALA A 262 4.45 5.42 -8.06
CA ALA A 262 4.02 6.20 -6.89
C ALA A 262 4.09 5.40 -5.57
N THR A 263 4.37 4.10 -5.63
CA THR A 263 4.70 3.29 -4.46
C THR A 263 6.22 3.08 -4.46
N PRO A 264 6.96 3.36 -3.38
CA PRO A 264 8.41 3.22 -3.36
C PRO A 264 8.83 1.74 -3.32
N ILE A 265 8.68 1.06 -4.49
CA ILE A 265 9.01 -0.36 -4.67
C ILE A 265 10.49 -0.51 -5.06
N GLY A 266 10.93 0.22 -6.08
CA GLY A 266 12.30 0.16 -6.60
C GLY A 266 13.20 1.33 -6.15
N TRP A 267 12.68 2.26 -5.35
CA TRP A 267 13.37 3.44 -4.86
C TRP A 267 12.96 3.74 -3.40
N THR A 268 13.77 4.48 -2.66
CA THR A 268 13.51 4.81 -1.25
C THR A 268 12.79 6.15 -1.12
N ILE A 269 11.81 6.23 -0.22
CA ILE A 269 11.02 7.44 -0.02
C ILE A 269 11.88 8.63 0.47
N ASP A 270 13.02 8.34 1.08
CA ASP A 270 13.95 9.35 1.63
C ASP A 270 14.62 10.21 0.55
N MET A 271 14.57 9.76 -0.71
CA MET A 271 15.02 10.55 -1.87
C MET A 271 14.15 11.79 -2.14
N LEU A 272 12.94 11.86 -1.54
CA LEU A 272 11.98 12.92 -1.79
C LEU A 272 11.97 13.97 -0.67
N PRO A 273 11.63 15.24 -0.98
CA PRO A 273 11.40 16.27 0.04
C PRO A 273 10.27 15.86 1.02
N GLY A 274 10.37 16.26 2.29
CA GLY A 274 9.46 15.81 3.36
C GLY A 274 7.97 16.00 3.09
N ILE A 275 7.57 17.09 2.40
CA ILE A 275 6.16 17.31 2.00
C ILE A 275 5.70 16.22 1.02
N VAL A 276 6.53 15.91 0.03
CA VAL A 276 6.23 14.90 -0.99
C VAL A 276 6.17 13.50 -0.35
N GLN A 277 7.08 13.20 0.58
CA GLN A 277 7.02 11.95 1.35
C GLN A 277 5.67 11.76 2.03
N ARG A 278 5.11 12.81 2.66
CA ARG A 278 3.79 12.75 3.32
C ARG A 278 2.67 12.40 2.34
N ILE A 279 2.72 12.96 1.13
CA ILE A 279 1.73 12.66 0.07
C ILE A 279 1.82 11.19 -0.37
N PHE A 280 3.04 10.68 -0.58
CA PHE A 280 3.24 9.28 -0.98
C PHE A 280 2.85 8.28 0.11
N LYS A 281 3.00 8.65 1.39
CA LYS A 281 2.54 7.85 2.54
C LYS A 281 1.01 7.75 2.64
N LEU A 282 0.24 8.62 1.96
CA LEU A 282 -1.22 8.49 1.86
C LEU A 282 -1.65 7.34 0.92
N ASN A 283 -0.76 6.83 0.09
CA ASN A 283 -1.07 5.64 -0.71
C ASN A 283 -1.21 4.41 0.20
N PRO A 284 -2.37 3.74 0.25
CA PRO A 284 -2.55 2.56 1.12
C PRO A 284 -1.60 1.41 0.77
N MET A 285 -1.13 1.32 -0.48
CA MET A 285 -0.13 0.32 -0.87
C MET A 285 1.26 0.60 -0.29
N TYR A 286 1.56 1.86 0.07
CA TYR A 286 2.78 2.19 0.82
C TYR A 286 2.84 1.42 2.15
N TYR A 287 1.73 1.40 2.91
CA TYR A 287 1.63 0.66 4.16
C TYR A 287 1.89 -0.84 3.98
N ILE A 288 1.31 -1.44 2.94
CA ILE A 288 1.49 -2.88 2.65
C ILE A 288 2.94 -3.19 2.25
N VAL A 289 3.52 -2.42 1.32
CA VAL A 289 4.91 -2.61 0.84
C VAL A 289 5.90 -2.43 1.98
N THR A 290 5.74 -1.39 2.80
CA THR A 290 6.57 -1.18 4.00
C THR A 290 6.39 -2.32 4.99
N GLY A 291 5.16 -2.78 5.20
CA GLY A 291 4.87 -3.89 6.09
C GLY A 291 5.49 -5.23 5.67
N TYR A 292 5.60 -5.50 4.38
CA TYR A 292 6.36 -6.65 3.88
C TYR A 292 7.86 -6.49 4.17
N ARG A 293 8.43 -5.30 4.00
CA ARG A 293 9.82 -5.02 4.38
C ARG A 293 10.03 -5.15 5.89
N ASP A 294 9.09 -4.65 6.67
CA ASP A 294 9.13 -4.77 8.14
C ASP A 294 9.04 -6.24 8.58
N SER A 295 8.31 -7.08 7.85
CA SER A 295 8.18 -8.52 8.12
C SER A 295 9.46 -9.30 7.80
N PHE A 296 10.13 -9.00 6.69
CA PHE A 296 11.24 -9.81 6.21
C PHE A 296 12.63 -9.21 6.50
N ILE A 297 12.73 -7.89 6.67
CA ILE A 297 14.01 -7.16 6.73
C ILE A 297 14.14 -6.36 8.02
N ASN A 298 13.25 -5.34 8.21
CA ASN A 298 13.42 -4.34 9.26
C ASN A 298 13.06 -4.86 10.66
N LYS A 299 12.30 -5.96 10.76
CA LYS A 299 11.86 -6.59 12.03
C LYS A 299 11.10 -5.60 12.93
N VAL A 300 10.10 -4.92 12.37
CA VAL A 300 9.22 -3.98 13.07
C VAL A 300 7.80 -4.54 13.07
N TYR A 301 7.15 -4.56 14.23
CA TYR A 301 5.77 -5.03 14.32
C TYR A 301 4.77 -3.98 13.82
N PHE A 302 3.63 -4.42 13.25
CA PHE A 302 2.60 -3.51 12.73
C PHE A 302 2.00 -2.59 13.80
N TRP A 303 2.00 -2.99 15.07
CA TRP A 303 1.53 -2.17 16.18
C TRP A 303 2.54 -1.07 16.60
N GLU A 304 3.79 -1.15 16.18
CA GLU A 304 4.79 -0.10 16.36
C GLU A 304 4.60 1.05 15.36
N ARG A 305 3.71 0.87 14.36
CA ARG A 305 3.29 1.90 13.40
C ARG A 305 1.79 2.22 13.53
N PRO A 306 1.32 2.72 14.69
CA PRO A 306 -0.11 2.86 14.98
C PRO A 306 -0.82 3.84 14.03
N TYR A 307 -0.17 4.93 13.66
CA TYR A 307 -0.80 5.95 12.80
C TYR A 307 -1.05 5.41 11.38
N GLU A 308 -0.09 4.76 10.77
CA GLU A 308 -0.21 4.16 9.46
C GLU A 308 -1.23 3.01 9.46
N THR A 309 -1.23 2.22 10.53
CA THR A 309 -2.19 1.11 10.71
C THR A 309 -3.62 1.64 10.82
N ILE A 310 -3.88 2.64 11.67
CA ILE A 310 -5.21 3.24 11.83
C ILE A 310 -5.65 3.90 10.52
N TYR A 311 -4.77 4.65 9.87
CA TYR A 311 -5.06 5.28 8.58
C TYR A 311 -5.45 4.25 7.52
N PHE A 312 -4.67 3.18 7.37
CA PHE A 312 -4.95 2.12 6.40
C PHE A 312 -6.34 1.50 6.60
N TRP A 313 -6.67 1.13 7.84
CA TRP A 313 -7.97 0.54 8.14
C TRP A 313 -9.13 1.52 8.00
N ALA A 314 -8.91 2.79 8.28
CA ALA A 314 -9.88 3.85 8.02
C ALA A 314 -10.18 3.98 6.52
N VAL A 315 -9.15 3.99 5.66
CA VAL A 315 -9.30 3.99 4.20
C VAL A 315 -10.09 2.76 3.73
N CYS A 316 -9.74 1.57 4.22
CA CYS A 316 -10.47 0.35 3.90
C CYS A 316 -11.94 0.42 4.32
N LEU A 317 -12.24 0.92 5.51
CA LEU A 317 -13.61 1.08 6.00
C LEU A 317 -14.43 2.03 5.12
N VAL A 318 -13.86 3.18 4.78
CA VAL A 318 -14.49 4.16 3.89
C VAL A 318 -14.77 3.55 2.51
N ALA A 319 -13.77 2.93 1.90
CA ALA A 319 -13.89 2.27 0.59
C ALA A 319 -14.94 1.14 0.62
N PHE A 320 -14.97 0.35 1.71
CA PHE A 320 -15.96 -0.73 1.88
C PHE A 320 -17.38 -0.18 1.96
N CYS A 321 -17.62 0.81 2.79
CA CYS A 321 -18.95 1.37 2.99
C CYS A 321 -19.48 2.02 1.72
N PHE A 322 -18.63 2.79 1.03
CA PHE A 322 -18.96 3.38 -0.25
C PHE A 322 -19.21 2.30 -1.31
N GLY A 323 -18.33 1.30 -1.39
CA GLY A 323 -18.45 0.18 -2.34
C GLY A 323 -19.74 -0.62 -2.15
N VAL A 324 -20.09 -0.99 -0.92
CA VAL A 324 -21.34 -1.72 -0.63
C VAL A 324 -22.58 -0.87 -0.97
N LYS A 325 -22.56 0.44 -0.67
CA LYS A 325 -23.65 1.34 -1.02
C LYS A 325 -23.84 1.44 -2.53
N LEU A 326 -22.74 1.62 -3.25
CA LEU A 326 -22.72 1.72 -4.71
C LEU A 326 -23.15 0.42 -5.37
N PHE A 327 -22.58 -0.71 -4.95
CA PHE A 327 -22.94 -2.04 -5.44
C PHE A 327 -24.43 -2.31 -5.28
N LYS A 328 -25.01 -2.04 -4.08
CA LYS A 328 -26.45 -2.27 -3.84
C LYS A 328 -27.33 -1.36 -4.69
N LYS A 329 -26.90 -0.14 -4.97
CA LYS A 329 -27.63 0.82 -5.81
C LYS A 329 -27.64 0.36 -7.27
N LEU A 330 -26.50 -0.15 -7.76
CA LEU A 330 -26.30 -0.52 -9.16
C LEU A 330 -26.76 -1.96 -9.48
N LYS A 331 -26.68 -2.88 -8.52
CA LYS A 331 -27.00 -4.30 -8.69
C LYS A 331 -28.33 -4.61 -9.43
N PRO A 332 -29.47 -3.91 -9.13
CA PRO A 332 -30.72 -4.17 -9.85
C PRO A 332 -30.63 -3.98 -11.37
N HIS A 333 -29.71 -3.13 -11.83
CA HIS A 333 -29.54 -2.76 -13.23
C HIS A 333 -28.45 -3.59 -13.95
N PHE A 334 -27.77 -4.52 -13.26
CA PHE A 334 -26.67 -5.29 -13.86
C PHE A 334 -27.10 -6.16 -15.02
N SER A 335 -28.26 -6.82 -14.89
CA SER A 335 -28.81 -7.66 -15.95
C SER A 335 -29.22 -6.90 -17.21
N ASP A 336 -29.53 -5.61 -17.09
CA ASP A 336 -30.02 -4.77 -18.17
C ASP A 336 -28.86 -4.24 -19.05
N VAL A 337 -27.63 -4.23 -18.51
CA VAL A 337 -26.44 -3.62 -19.15
C VAL A 337 -25.46 -4.69 -19.69
N ILE A 338 -25.57 -5.94 -19.22
CA ILE A 338 -24.80 -7.10 -19.66
C ILE A 338 -25.58 -7.80 -20.80
#